data_dddd20ecef7f8c039a1c49a11b222611
#
_entry.id   dddd20ecef7f8c039a1c49a11b222611
#
_cell.length_a   1.000
_cell.length_b   1.000
_cell.length_c   1.000
_cell.angle_alpha   90.00
_cell.angle_beta   90.00
_cell.angle_gamma   90.00
#
_symmetry.space_group_name_H-M   'P 1'
#
loop_
_entity.id
_entity.type
_entity.pdbx_description
1 polymer ?
#
loop_
_entity_poly.entity_id
_entity_poly.type
_entity_poly.pdbx_seq_one_letter_code
_entity_poly.pdbx_strand_id
1 'polypeptide(L)'
;VWAISKGATHYAHWFQPLSGITSEKHDSFLEPNHDGTAITKFTGKNLIQGEPDASSFPNGGLRATFEARGYTAWDPTSPAFIKDDVLCIPTAFCSYTGEALDKKTPLLRSMTALSRESKRVLALFGKTPKKVVPSVGDEQEYFLIKKDAYRKRKDLVITGRTLFGAAPCKGQELEEHYFGAIRPTVSAYMKDLDDELWALGIPAKTKHNEVAPCQHELAPVYGEVNEAIDQNLVMMEKMKLIASRHDLVCLLHEKPFEGINGSGKHNNWSLGTESENLLDPGDTPLDNLQFIVFLTAVIEAVDNYQELLRASVASAGNDHRLGANEAPPAIMSIFLGDQLTEVVEKIIDGKASVHATRGVLDLGADTLPKLMQDNTDRNRTSPFAFTGNKFE
;
A
#
# COMPACT_ATOMS: atom_id res chain seq x y z
N VAL A 1 14.90 21.69 -16.00
CA VAL A 1 15.62 22.67 -15.17
C VAL A 1 15.61 22.23 -13.70
N TRP A 2 14.45 22.00 -13.07
CA TRP A 2 14.35 21.62 -11.65
C TRP A 2 15.19 20.37 -11.30
N ALA A 3 15.05 19.28 -12.07
CA ALA A 3 15.80 18.05 -11.81
C ALA A 3 17.32 18.25 -11.91
N ILE A 4 17.75 18.95 -12.95
CA ILE A 4 19.19 19.26 -13.15
C ILE A 4 19.71 20.15 -12.02
N SER A 5 18.94 21.13 -11.54
CA SER A 5 19.35 21.94 -10.38
C SER A 5 19.47 21.15 -9.08
N LYS A 6 18.89 19.95 -9.03
CA LYS A 6 19.02 18.98 -7.92
C LYS A 6 20.07 17.90 -8.19
N GLY A 7 20.83 18.02 -9.28
CA GLY A 7 21.94 17.11 -9.61
C GLY A 7 21.58 15.95 -10.51
N ALA A 8 20.33 15.86 -11.02
CA ALA A 8 19.95 14.78 -11.91
C ALA A 8 20.68 14.88 -13.25
N THR A 9 21.28 13.79 -13.68
CA THR A 9 21.98 13.62 -14.96
C THR A 9 21.19 12.82 -15.97
N HIS A 10 20.25 12.01 -15.48
CA HIS A 10 19.39 11.12 -16.23
C HIS A 10 17.93 11.33 -15.87
N TYR A 11 17.03 10.85 -16.73
CA TYR A 11 15.64 10.60 -16.39
C TYR A 11 15.33 9.13 -16.61
N ALA A 12 14.32 8.61 -15.91
CA ALA A 12 13.88 7.24 -16.07
C ALA A 12 12.37 7.17 -16.21
N HIS A 13 11.92 6.31 -17.14
CA HIS A 13 10.56 5.81 -17.11
C HIS A 13 10.49 4.81 -15.97
N TRP A 14 9.92 5.26 -14.85
CA TRP A 14 9.73 4.45 -13.64
C TRP A 14 8.36 3.80 -13.71
N PHE A 15 8.30 2.48 -13.66
CA PHE A 15 7.05 1.74 -13.85
C PHE A 15 6.97 0.48 -12.97
N GLN A 16 5.79 -0.11 -12.89
CA GLN A 16 5.46 -1.25 -12.05
C GLN A 16 5.19 -2.48 -12.93
N PRO A 17 6.21 -3.26 -13.32
CA PRO A 17 6.00 -4.48 -14.08
C PRO A 17 5.26 -5.53 -13.25
N LEU A 18 4.73 -6.57 -13.91
CA LEU A 18 3.99 -7.65 -13.26
C LEU A 18 4.83 -8.53 -12.31
N SER A 19 6.13 -8.24 -12.18
CA SER A 19 7.06 -8.92 -11.28
C SER A 19 6.88 -8.58 -9.79
N GLY A 20 6.10 -7.55 -9.45
CA GLY A 20 5.91 -7.08 -8.07
C GLY A 20 6.99 -6.15 -7.53
N ILE A 21 7.95 -5.77 -8.36
CA ILE A 21 8.98 -4.76 -8.08
C ILE A 21 8.85 -3.60 -9.08
N THR A 22 9.61 -2.54 -8.86
CA THR A 22 9.73 -1.42 -9.81
C THR A 22 10.79 -1.67 -10.85
N SER A 23 10.67 -1.03 -11.99
CA SER A 23 11.65 -1.06 -13.06
C SER A 23 11.91 0.34 -13.59
N GLU A 24 13.13 0.58 -14.07
CA GLU A 24 13.58 1.86 -14.54
C GLU A 24 14.36 1.69 -15.84
N LYS A 25 14.03 2.51 -16.83
CA LYS A 25 14.82 2.67 -18.03
C LYS A 25 15.43 4.06 -18.02
N HIS A 26 16.75 4.12 -17.83
CA HIS A 26 17.49 5.38 -17.71
C HIS A 26 17.95 5.89 -19.07
N ASP A 27 17.65 7.15 -19.34
CA ASP A 27 18.15 7.88 -20.50
C ASP A 27 18.87 9.16 -20.02
N SER A 28 20.01 9.48 -20.62
CA SER A 28 20.72 10.71 -20.30
C SER A 28 19.96 11.93 -20.82
N PHE A 29 20.05 13.06 -20.11
CA PHE A 29 19.61 14.34 -20.66
C PHE A 29 20.50 14.86 -21.79
N LEU A 30 21.64 14.23 -22.04
CA LEU A 30 22.66 14.69 -22.95
C LEU A 30 22.33 14.24 -24.39
N GLU A 31 22.13 15.20 -25.28
CA GLU A 31 21.95 14.95 -26.70
C GLU A 31 23.15 15.51 -27.51
N PRO A 32 23.78 14.71 -28.37
CA PRO A 32 24.86 15.19 -29.22
C PRO A 32 24.33 16.10 -30.35
N ASN A 33 25.07 17.15 -30.64
CA ASN A 33 24.84 18.01 -31.78
C ASN A 33 25.66 17.53 -32.97
N HIS A 34 25.28 17.94 -34.20
CA HIS A 34 25.99 17.60 -35.43
C HIS A 34 27.40 18.22 -35.54
N ASP A 35 27.71 19.20 -34.71
CA ASP A 35 29.01 19.89 -34.69
C ASP A 35 30.02 19.30 -33.70
N GLY A 36 29.69 18.16 -33.11
CA GLY A 36 30.52 17.47 -32.08
C GLY A 36 30.37 18.02 -30.64
N THR A 37 29.49 18.99 -30.44
CA THR A 37 29.10 19.43 -29.10
C THR A 37 27.90 18.62 -28.58
N ALA A 38 27.54 18.80 -27.32
CA ALA A 38 26.33 18.18 -26.73
C ALA A 38 25.51 19.22 -25.97
N ILE A 39 24.21 19.05 -25.96
CA ILE A 39 23.27 19.87 -25.20
C ILE A 39 22.49 19.03 -24.23
N THR A 40 22.03 19.64 -23.15
CA THR A 40 21.06 19.03 -22.25
C THR A 40 19.65 19.32 -22.78
N LYS A 41 18.90 18.26 -23.09
CA LYS A 41 17.56 18.39 -23.65
C LYS A 41 16.59 17.39 -23.04
N PHE A 42 15.38 17.86 -22.75
CA PHE A 42 14.25 17.04 -22.35
C PHE A 42 12.96 17.68 -22.89
N THR A 43 12.17 16.91 -23.59
CA THR A 43 10.95 17.39 -24.28
C THR A 43 9.77 16.48 -23.98
N GLY A 44 8.55 16.93 -24.31
CA GLY A 44 7.34 16.11 -24.17
C GLY A 44 7.38 14.78 -24.95
N LYS A 45 8.20 14.66 -25.97
CA LYS A 45 8.41 13.38 -26.67
C LYS A 45 9.07 12.32 -25.82
N ASN A 46 9.86 12.73 -24.83
CA ASN A 46 10.50 11.83 -23.89
C ASN A 46 9.52 11.23 -22.87
N LEU A 47 8.32 11.81 -22.73
CA LEU A 47 7.28 11.35 -21.82
C LEU A 47 6.39 10.27 -22.42
N ILE A 48 6.36 10.13 -23.74
CA ILE A 48 5.60 9.13 -24.49
C ILE A 48 6.55 8.50 -25.50
N GLN A 49 6.83 7.22 -25.33
CA GLN A 49 7.73 6.48 -26.21
C GLN A 49 7.07 5.21 -26.73
N GLY A 50 7.37 4.86 -27.99
CA GLY A 50 6.85 3.70 -28.69
C GLY A 50 7.91 2.64 -29.02
N GLU A 51 9.05 2.64 -28.31
CA GLU A 51 10.19 1.77 -28.66
C GLU A 51 10.60 0.74 -27.58
N PRO A 52 10.14 0.78 -26.30
CA PRO A 52 10.53 -0.25 -25.35
C PRO A 52 10.13 -1.64 -25.86
N ASP A 53 11.02 -2.63 -25.66
CA ASP A 53 10.75 -4.00 -26.07
C ASP A 53 9.75 -4.67 -25.13
N ALA A 54 8.52 -4.82 -25.56
CA ALA A 54 7.44 -5.46 -24.80
C ALA A 54 7.58 -6.99 -24.79
N SER A 55 8.30 -7.59 -25.73
CA SER A 55 8.42 -9.06 -25.82
C SER A 55 9.19 -9.68 -24.66
N SER A 56 10.02 -8.89 -23.97
CA SER A 56 10.76 -9.32 -22.77
C SER A 56 10.01 -9.12 -21.48
N PHE A 57 8.82 -8.52 -21.52
CA PHE A 57 8.03 -8.22 -20.31
C PHE A 57 7.49 -9.49 -19.66
N PRO A 58 7.65 -9.66 -18.34
CA PRO A 58 7.11 -10.82 -17.65
C PRO A 58 5.59 -10.70 -17.48
N ASN A 59 4.89 -11.81 -17.69
CA ASN A 59 3.47 -11.95 -17.42
C ASN A 59 3.22 -13.30 -16.72
N GLY A 60 3.47 -13.36 -15.40
CA GLY A 60 3.31 -14.59 -14.61
C GLY A 60 4.15 -15.78 -15.12
N GLY A 61 5.31 -15.51 -15.72
CA GLY A 61 6.18 -16.52 -16.35
C GLY A 61 5.92 -16.72 -17.85
N LEU A 62 4.87 -16.09 -18.39
CA LEU A 62 4.54 -16.06 -19.82
C LEU A 62 4.75 -14.63 -20.35
N ARG A 63 5.07 -14.51 -21.61
CA ARG A 63 5.08 -13.20 -22.28
C ARG A 63 3.64 -12.75 -22.55
N ALA A 64 3.34 -11.48 -22.25
CA ALA A 64 2.02 -10.91 -22.49
C ALA A 64 1.72 -10.75 -23.98
N THR A 65 2.78 -10.60 -24.81
CA THR A 65 2.68 -10.41 -26.25
C THR A 65 3.92 -10.91 -26.97
N PHE A 66 3.77 -11.25 -28.23
CA PHE A 66 4.88 -11.57 -29.15
C PHE A 66 5.33 -10.35 -29.97
N GLU A 67 4.59 -9.25 -29.95
CA GLU A 67 5.04 -8.00 -30.55
C GLU A 67 6.19 -7.40 -29.75
N ALA A 68 7.21 -6.94 -30.45
CA ALA A 68 8.38 -6.36 -29.81
C ALA A 68 8.14 -4.93 -29.31
N ARG A 69 7.22 -4.19 -29.96
CA ARG A 69 6.96 -2.79 -29.63
C ARG A 69 6.03 -2.65 -28.45
N GLY A 70 6.49 -1.93 -27.40
CA GLY A 70 5.66 -1.45 -26.31
C GLY A 70 5.53 0.07 -26.34
N TYR A 71 4.64 0.60 -25.52
CA TYR A 71 4.42 2.03 -25.37
C TYR A 71 4.44 2.38 -23.88
N THR A 72 5.12 3.49 -23.58
CA THR A 72 5.10 4.12 -22.26
C THR A 72 4.38 5.45 -22.34
N ALA A 73 3.60 5.77 -21.29
CA ALA A 73 2.94 7.05 -21.16
C ALA A 73 3.13 7.56 -19.73
N TRP A 74 3.53 8.81 -19.58
CA TRP A 74 3.62 9.47 -18.29
C TRP A 74 2.26 9.52 -17.61
N ASP A 75 2.26 9.16 -16.30
CA ASP A 75 1.10 9.35 -15.44
C ASP A 75 1.16 10.72 -14.75
N PRO A 76 0.35 11.69 -15.16
CA PRO A 76 0.34 13.03 -14.55
C PRO A 76 -0.33 13.07 -13.17
N THR A 77 -0.90 11.96 -12.71
CA THR A 77 -1.57 11.86 -11.40
C THR A 77 -0.65 11.35 -10.29
N SER A 78 0.60 11.03 -10.64
CA SER A 78 1.64 10.68 -9.66
C SER A 78 2.85 11.61 -9.84
N PRO A 79 3.40 12.18 -8.74
CA PRO A 79 4.50 13.13 -8.85
C PRO A 79 5.79 12.45 -9.32
N ALA A 80 6.54 13.13 -10.20
CA ALA A 80 7.91 12.74 -10.51
C ALA A 80 8.83 13.08 -9.34
N PHE A 81 9.81 12.23 -9.08
CA PHE A 81 10.73 12.37 -7.95
C PHE A 81 12.18 12.18 -8.38
N ILE A 82 13.13 12.61 -7.56
CA ILE A 82 14.54 12.38 -7.79
C ILE A 82 15.04 11.32 -6.83
N LYS A 83 15.49 10.20 -7.41
CA LYS A 83 16.13 9.12 -6.68
C LYS A 83 17.58 9.03 -7.13
N ASP A 84 18.50 9.23 -6.18
CA ASP A 84 19.92 9.36 -6.46
C ASP A 84 20.20 10.53 -7.44
N ASP A 85 20.71 10.30 -8.63
CA ASP A 85 20.96 11.30 -9.68
C ASP A 85 19.99 11.18 -10.88
N VAL A 86 18.84 10.52 -10.69
CA VAL A 86 17.88 10.21 -11.73
C VAL A 86 16.54 10.87 -11.45
N LEU A 87 15.98 11.56 -12.45
CA LEU A 87 14.59 12.00 -12.45
C LEU A 87 13.68 10.81 -12.80
N CYS A 88 13.06 10.21 -11.81
CA CYS A 88 12.08 9.14 -11.99
C CYS A 88 10.70 9.72 -12.33
N ILE A 89 10.12 9.25 -13.43
CA ILE A 89 8.83 9.69 -13.94
C ILE A 89 7.89 8.49 -13.90
N PRO A 90 6.84 8.49 -13.05
CA PRO A 90 5.85 7.44 -13.04
C PRO A 90 5.19 7.24 -14.39
N THR A 91 5.17 6.02 -14.87
CA THR A 91 4.83 5.70 -16.26
C THR A 91 3.95 4.46 -16.32
N ALA A 92 2.93 4.50 -17.17
CA ALA A 92 2.15 3.33 -17.59
C ALA A 92 2.84 2.66 -18.78
N PHE A 93 2.67 1.34 -18.88
CA PHE A 93 3.27 0.54 -19.95
C PHE A 93 2.24 -0.38 -20.60
N CYS A 94 2.16 -0.36 -21.93
CA CYS A 94 1.26 -1.23 -22.69
C CYS A 94 1.92 -1.82 -23.93
N SER A 95 1.34 -2.90 -24.45
CA SER A 95 1.75 -3.56 -25.68
C SER A 95 1.34 -2.75 -26.92
N TYR A 96 1.79 -3.19 -28.08
CA TYR A 96 1.37 -2.64 -29.37
C TYR A 96 -0.14 -2.70 -29.59
N THR A 97 -0.81 -3.72 -29.05
CA THR A 97 -2.26 -3.92 -29.12
C THR A 97 -3.03 -3.22 -27.98
N GLY A 98 -2.33 -2.54 -27.08
CA GLY A 98 -2.93 -1.78 -25.97
C GLY A 98 -3.20 -2.58 -24.70
N GLU A 99 -2.69 -3.81 -24.61
CA GLU A 99 -2.77 -4.60 -23.38
C GLU A 99 -1.88 -3.99 -22.30
N ALA A 100 -2.38 -3.93 -21.07
CA ALA A 100 -1.59 -3.47 -19.94
C ALA A 100 -0.48 -4.48 -19.61
N LEU A 101 0.77 -4.01 -19.55
CA LEU A 101 1.94 -4.80 -19.19
C LEU A 101 2.48 -4.39 -17.80
N ASP A 102 1.73 -3.60 -17.07
CA ASP A 102 2.05 -3.08 -15.74
C ASP A 102 0.87 -3.24 -14.78
N LYS A 103 1.09 -2.91 -13.51
CA LYS A 103 0.06 -2.87 -12.48
C LYS A 103 -0.66 -1.52 -12.38
N LYS A 104 -0.01 -0.44 -12.84
CA LYS A 104 -0.55 0.92 -12.75
C LYS A 104 -1.77 1.13 -13.66
N THR A 105 -1.71 0.65 -14.89
CA THR A 105 -2.80 0.84 -15.86
C THR A 105 -4.14 0.24 -15.39
N PRO A 106 -4.23 -1.01 -14.88
CA PRO A 106 -5.46 -1.53 -14.31
C PRO A 106 -5.98 -0.70 -13.13
N LEU A 107 -5.09 -0.24 -12.24
CA LEU A 107 -5.45 0.61 -11.12
C LEU A 107 -6.09 1.92 -11.60
N LEU A 108 -5.45 2.65 -12.51
CA LEU A 108 -5.97 3.92 -13.05
C LEU A 108 -7.32 3.74 -13.76
N ARG A 109 -7.50 2.63 -14.49
CA ARG A 109 -8.78 2.27 -15.11
C ARG A 109 -9.86 2.05 -14.06
N SER A 110 -9.56 1.33 -12.98
CA SER A 110 -10.51 1.07 -11.89
C SER A 110 -10.89 2.35 -11.16
N MET A 111 -9.92 3.23 -10.87
CA MET A 111 -10.17 4.54 -10.25
C MET A 111 -11.08 5.42 -11.13
N THR A 112 -10.86 5.41 -12.44
CA THR A 112 -11.70 6.14 -13.40
C THR A 112 -13.13 5.64 -13.38
N ALA A 113 -13.32 4.32 -13.42
CA ALA A 113 -14.65 3.69 -13.37
C ALA A 113 -15.34 3.98 -12.03
N LEU A 114 -14.63 3.80 -10.92
CA LEU A 114 -15.13 4.06 -9.58
C LEU A 114 -15.59 5.51 -9.42
N SER A 115 -14.76 6.47 -9.85
CA SER A 115 -15.09 7.90 -9.79
C SER A 115 -16.35 8.22 -10.58
N ARG A 116 -16.48 7.68 -11.80
CA ARG A 116 -17.65 7.89 -12.65
C ARG A 116 -18.93 7.39 -11.99
N GLU A 117 -18.95 6.16 -11.49
CA GLU A 117 -20.14 5.56 -10.91
C GLU A 117 -20.48 6.20 -9.55
N SER A 118 -19.49 6.47 -8.71
CA SER A 118 -19.71 7.16 -7.44
C SER A 118 -20.32 8.57 -7.64
N LYS A 119 -19.88 9.30 -8.66
CA LYS A 119 -20.47 10.60 -9.02
C LYS A 119 -21.93 10.47 -9.47
N ARG A 120 -22.29 9.40 -10.17
CA ARG A 120 -23.70 9.12 -10.53
C ARG A 120 -24.57 8.88 -9.30
N VAL A 121 -24.05 8.14 -8.32
CA VAL A 121 -24.74 7.93 -7.04
C VAL A 121 -24.88 9.25 -6.29
N LEU A 122 -23.78 10.03 -6.15
CA LEU A 122 -23.79 11.30 -5.43
C LEU A 122 -24.73 12.35 -6.05
N ALA A 123 -24.93 12.31 -7.36
CA ALA A 123 -25.89 13.17 -8.03
C ALA A 123 -27.34 12.95 -7.55
N LEU A 124 -27.70 11.74 -7.11
CA LEU A 124 -29.01 11.45 -6.50
C LEU A 124 -29.18 12.13 -5.14
N PHE A 125 -28.07 12.47 -4.48
CA PHE A 125 -28.03 13.24 -3.23
C PHE A 125 -27.82 14.76 -3.47
N GLY A 126 -27.92 15.21 -4.74
CA GLY A 126 -27.72 16.61 -5.11
C GLY A 126 -26.26 17.09 -5.06
N LYS A 127 -25.29 16.17 -5.04
CA LYS A 127 -23.86 16.49 -4.96
C LYS A 127 -23.16 16.31 -6.32
N THR A 128 -22.27 17.21 -6.66
CA THR A 128 -21.54 17.21 -7.94
C THR A 128 -20.05 17.42 -7.73
N PRO A 129 -19.34 16.48 -7.06
CA PRO A 129 -17.90 16.60 -6.85
C PRO A 129 -17.13 16.53 -8.17
N LYS A 130 -15.94 17.12 -8.19
CA LYS A 130 -15.06 17.07 -9.36
C LYS A 130 -14.58 15.66 -9.62
N LYS A 131 -14.12 14.98 -8.56
CA LYS A 131 -13.67 13.58 -8.60
C LYS A 131 -14.07 12.86 -7.31
N VAL A 132 -14.14 11.55 -7.39
CA VAL A 132 -14.18 10.64 -6.24
C VAL A 132 -12.95 9.76 -6.33
N VAL A 133 -12.19 9.67 -5.25
CA VAL A 133 -10.93 8.92 -5.23
C VAL A 133 -10.88 7.95 -4.07
N PRO A 134 -10.36 6.74 -4.30
CA PRO A 134 -9.97 5.85 -3.21
C PRO A 134 -8.69 6.38 -2.58
N SER A 135 -8.61 6.31 -1.27
CA SER A 135 -7.41 6.58 -0.48
C SER A 135 -6.95 5.30 0.21
N VAL A 136 -5.65 5.19 0.46
CA VAL A 136 -5.06 4.09 1.21
C VAL A 136 -3.96 4.58 2.14
N GLY A 137 -3.87 3.98 3.31
CA GLY A 137 -2.75 4.06 4.23
C GLY A 137 -2.18 2.67 4.43
N ASP A 138 -0.97 2.47 3.95
CA ASP A 138 -0.27 1.20 4.07
C ASP A 138 0.36 1.08 5.45
N GLU A 139 0.31 -0.11 6.05
CA GLU A 139 1.09 -0.49 7.23
C GLU A 139 2.12 -1.52 6.79
N GLN A 140 3.36 -1.11 6.58
CA GLN A 140 4.41 -2.01 6.11
C GLN A 140 5.18 -2.60 7.28
N GLU A 141 4.92 -3.85 7.58
CA GLU A 141 5.70 -4.64 8.51
C GLU A 141 6.94 -5.24 7.85
N TYR A 142 8.00 -5.43 8.63
CA TYR A 142 9.27 -5.95 8.14
C TYR A 142 10.15 -6.49 9.27
N PHE A 143 11.10 -7.37 8.93
CA PHE A 143 12.12 -7.85 9.87
C PHE A 143 13.48 -7.22 9.58
N LEU A 144 14.21 -6.90 10.64
CA LEU A 144 15.61 -6.48 10.56
C LEU A 144 16.50 -7.51 11.23
N ILE A 145 17.42 -8.07 10.47
CA ILE A 145 18.40 -9.05 10.98
C ILE A 145 19.82 -8.60 10.67
N LYS A 146 20.80 -9.07 11.46
CA LYS A 146 22.21 -8.78 11.21
C LYS A 146 22.66 -9.36 9.88
N LYS A 147 23.36 -8.58 9.08
CA LYS A 147 23.87 -8.95 7.75
C LYS A 147 24.76 -10.18 7.78
N ASP A 148 25.61 -10.32 8.81
CA ASP A 148 26.48 -11.46 8.97
C ASP A 148 25.72 -12.76 9.29
N ALA A 149 24.64 -12.70 10.06
CA ALA A 149 23.76 -13.82 10.32
C ALA A 149 23.02 -14.24 9.04
N TYR A 150 22.50 -13.28 8.31
CA TYR A 150 21.82 -13.50 7.03
C TYR A 150 22.72 -14.24 6.03
N ARG A 151 23.96 -13.78 5.83
CA ARG A 151 24.90 -14.36 4.88
C ARG A 151 25.25 -15.83 5.17
N LYS A 152 25.14 -16.26 6.43
CA LYS A 152 25.36 -17.65 6.85
C LYS A 152 24.16 -18.56 6.60
N ARG A 153 22.99 -18.00 6.31
CA ARG A 153 21.73 -18.73 6.08
C ARG A 153 21.37 -18.69 4.61
N LYS A 154 21.78 -19.69 3.85
CA LYS A 154 21.50 -19.78 2.40
C LYS A 154 19.99 -19.84 2.09
N ASP A 155 19.20 -20.47 2.95
CA ASP A 155 17.75 -20.50 2.85
C ASP A 155 17.16 -19.07 2.88
N LEU A 156 17.54 -18.22 3.85
CA LEU A 156 17.12 -16.82 3.87
C LEU A 156 17.58 -16.04 2.63
N VAL A 157 18.83 -16.26 2.19
CA VAL A 157 19.39 -15.56 1.02
C VAL A 157 18.64 -15.91 -0.26
N ILE A 158 18.30 -17.19 -0.45
CA ILE A 158 17.72 -17.69 -1.70
C ILE A 158 16.20 -17.55 -1.71
N THR A 159 15.52 -17.81 -0.59
CA THR A 159 14.04 -17.90 -0.54
C THR A 159 13.38 -16.78 0.25
N GLY A 160 14.14 -15.94 0.97
CA GLY A 160 13.62 -14.91 1.86
C GLY A 160 13.09 -15.44 3.19
N ARG A 161 13.11 -16.77 3.41
CA ARG A 161 12.62 -17.40 4.65
C ARG A 161 13.50 -18.55 5.09
N THR A 162 13.41 -18.94 6.37
CA THR A 162 14.08 -20.14 6.89
C THR A 162 13.31 -21.39 6.46
N LEU A 163 14.03 -22.42 6.04
CA LEU A 163 13.48 -23.73 5.63
C LEU A 163 13.79 -24.84 6.64
N PHE A 164 14.79 -24.66 7.47
CA PHE A 164 15.26 -25.63 8.44
C PHE A 164 15.99 -24.94 9.60
N GLY A 165 16.28 -25.70 10.64
CA GLY A 165 17.01 -25.24 11.84
C GLY A 165 16.15 -25.33 13.10
N ALA A 166 16.79 -25.14 14.25
CA ALA A 166 16.10 -25.10 15.52
C ALA A 166 15.35 -23.77 15.72
N ALA A 167 14.25 -23.80 16.43
CA ALA A 167 13.58 -22.60 16.89
C ALA A 167 14.52 -21.77 17.81
N PRO A 168 14.36 -20.42 17.81
CA PRO A 168 15.12 -19.59 18.73
C PRO A 168 14.77 -19.91 20.18
N CYS A 169 15.71 -19.67 21.11
CA CYS A 169 15.45 -19.89 22.54
C CYS A 169 14.44 -18.91 23.13
N LYS A 170 14.16 -17.80 22.46
CA LYS A 170 13.19 -16.79 22.83
C LYS A 170 12.26 -16.50 21.66
N GLY A 171 10.96 -16.58 21.91
CA GLY A 171 9.90 -16.29 20.94
C GLY A 171 9.19 -14.97 21.22
N GLN A 172 7.89 -15.03 21.40
CA GLN A 172 6.99 -13.88 21.60
C GLN A 172 6.41 -13.83 23.03
N GLU A 173 7.09 -14.42 23.98
CA GLU A 173 6.61 -14.53 25.35
C GLU A 173 6.30 -13.14 25.92
N LEU A 174 5.08 -13.00 26.45
CA LEU A 174 4.54 -11.75 27.01
C LEU A 174 4.59 -10.56 26.05
N GLU A 175 4.75 -10.80 24.76
CA GLU A 175 4.87 -9.76 23.74
C GLU A 175 5.94 -8.70 24.06
N GLU A 176 7.03 -9.16 24.64
CA GLU A 176 8.08 -8.31 25.20
C GLU A 176 8.73 -7.42 24.12
N HIS A 177 8.79 -7.87 22.88
CA HIS A 177 9.34 -7.06 21.81
C HIS A 177 8.41 -5.91 21.43
N TYR A 178 7.11 -6.17 21.31
CA TYR A 178 6.09 -5.17 20.98
C TYR A 178 6.07 -4.03 22.00
N PHE A 179 6.05 -4.37 23.28
CA PHE A 179 6.05 -3.41 24.39
C PHE A 179 7.44 -2.90 24.78
N GLY A 180 8.48 -3.32 24.08
CA GLY A 180 9.87 -2.94 24.34
C GLY A 180 10.27 -1.63 23.68
N ALA A 181 11.37 -1.05 24.17
CA ALA A 181 11.97 0.11 23.53
C ALA A 181 12.66 -0.26 22.21
N ILE A 182 12.63 0.64 21.24
CA ILE A 182 13.37 0.49 19.98
C ILE A 182 14.89 0.54 20.31
N ARG A 183 15.60 -0.49 19.87
CA ARG A 183 17.05 -0.60 20.12
C ARG A 183 17.84 0.48 19.37
N PRO A 184 18.96 0.98 19.90
CA PRO A 184 19.72 2.08 19.30
C PRO A 184 20.12 1.85 17.84
N THR A 185 20.54 0.64 17.46
CA THR A 185 20.91 0.30 16.07
C THR A 185 19.70 0.34 15.12
N VAL A 186 18.54 -0.09 15.60
CA VAL A 186 17.28 -0.03 14.84
C VAL A 186 16.81 1.42 14.74
N SER A 187 16.90 2.18 15.84
CA SER A 187 16.54 3.60 15.85
C SER A 187 17.39 4.42 14.87
N ALA A 188 18.68 4.13 14.77
CA ALA A 188 19.58 4.79 13.80
C ALA A 188 19.16 4.47 12.36
N TYR A 189 18.88 3.20 12.05
CA TYR A 189 18.34 2.79 10.76
C TYR A 189 17.01 3.50 10.44
N MET A 190 16.07 3.49 11.39
CA MET A 190 14.76 4.12 11.19
C MET A 190 14.87 5.63 10.97
N LYS A 191 15.83 6.28 11.63
CA LYS A 191 16.08 7.71 11.43
C LYS A 191 16.58 8.01 10.02
N ASP A 192 17.59 7.27 9.54
CA ASP A 192 18.14 7.48 8.21
C ASP A 192 17.08 7.14 7.12
N LEU A 193 16.21 6.15 7.39
CA LEU A 193 15.10 5.82 6.50
C LEU A 193 14.09 6.97 6.43
N ASP A 194 13.66 7.52 7.56
CA ASP A 194 12.75 8.67 7.60
C ASP A 194 13.32 9.86 6.82
N ASP A 195 14.60 10.20 7.06
CA ASP A 195 15.25 11.34 6.42
C ASP A 195 15.26 11.19 4.87
N GLU A 196 15.55 10.00 4.36
CA GLU A 196 15.50 9.74 2.90
C GLU A 196 14.08 9.71 2.35
N LEU A 197 13.12 9.11 3.06
CA LEU A 197 11.73 9.07 2.62
C LEU A 197 11.12 10.48 2.58
N TRP A 198 11.36 11.30 3.58
CA TRP A 198 10.91 12.70 3.58
C TRP A 198 11.55 13.52 2.46
N ALA A 199 12.82 13.29 2.15
CA ALA A 199 13.49 13.93 1.01
C ALA A 199 12.87 13.55 -0.33
N LEU A 200 12.29 12.36 -0.43
CA LEU A 200 11.54 11.88 -1.60
C LEU A 200 10.08 12.34 -1.62
N GLY A 201 9.59 13.00 -0.57
CA GLY A 201 8.21 13.41 -0.43
C GLY A 201 7.29 12.32 0.11
N ILE A 202 7.82 11.20 0.59
CA ILE A 202 7.04 10.12 1.19
C ILE A 202 6.80 10.45 2.68
N PRO A 203 5.54 10.63 3.10
CA PRO A 203 5.22 11.13 4.43
C PRO A 203 5.25 10.02 5.50
N ALA A 204 6.39 9.34 5.66
CA ALA A 204 6.61 8.37 6.73
C ALA A 204 6.31 9.00 8.09
N LYS A 205 5.47 8.36 8.90
CA LYS A 205 4.96 8.97 10.14
C LYS A 205 5.09 8.05 11.34
N THR A 206 4.57 6.85 11.27
CA THR A 206 4.51 5.92 12.40
C THR A 206 5.56 4.84 12.25
N LYS A 207 6.31 4.58 13.31
CA LYS A 207 7.27 3.49 13.40
C LYS A 207 7.29 2.93 14.81
N HIS A 208 7.29 1.61 14.94
CA HIS A 208 7.34 0.91 16.22
C HIS A 208 7.85 -0.53 16.05
N ASN A 209 8.03 -1.21 17.18
CA ASN A 209 8.28 -2.64 17.20
C ASN A 209 6.98 -3.41 16.98
N GLU A 210 7.06 -4.48 16.21
CA GLU A 210 6.01 -5.48 16.06
C GLU A 210 6.19 -6.67 17.01
N VAL A 211 5.22 -7.59 17.00
CA VAL A 211 5.13 -8.67 18.01
C VAL A 211 6.30 -9.64 17.92
N ALA A 212 6.73 -10.01 16.71
CA ALA A 212 7.83 -10.95 16.56
C ALA A 212 9.20 -10.33 16.88
N PRO A 213 10.13 -11.08 17.44
CA PRO A 213 11.50 -10.61 17.64
C PRO A 213 12.12 -10.09 16.34
N CYS A 214 12.71 -8.89 16.39
CA CYS A 214 13.29 -8.20 15.23
C CYS A 214 12.28 -7.75 14.16
N GLN A 215 11.01 -7.75 14.44
CA GLN A 215 9.97 -7.23 13.59
C GLN A 215 9.63 -5.79 13.96
N HIS A 216 9.36 -4.98 12.92
CA HIS A 216 9.05 -3.56 13.05
C HIS A 216 8.00 -3.18 12.01
N GLU A 217 7.39 -2.02 12.18
CA GLU A 217 6.44 -1.45 11.24
C GLU A 217 6.81 -0.02 10.88
N LEU A 218 6.46 0.36 9.65
CA LEU A 218 6.47 1.72 9.17
C LEU A 218 5.16 2.00 8.44
N ALA A 219 4.46 3.06 8.86
CA ALA A 219 3.23 3.50 8.23
C ALA A 219 3.34 4.98 7.81
N PRO A 220 3.22 5.30 6.51
CA PRO A 220 3.10 6.67 6.03
C PRO A 220 1.70 7.24 6.33
N VAL A 221 1.56 8.54 6.16
CA VAL A 221 0.23 9.16 6.12
C VAL A 221 -0.51 8.67 4.86
N TYR A 222 -1.79 8.35 5.01
CA TYR A 222 -2.61 7.91 3.88
C TYR A 222 -2.72 8.97 2.77
N GLY A 223 -2.88 8.53 1.54
CA GLY A 223 -3.01 9.37 0.37
C GLY A 223 -3.93 8.78 -0.69
N GLU A 224 -4.04 9.45 -1.85
CA GLU A 224 -4.70 8.88 -3.02
C GLU A 224 -4.00 7.56 -3.40
N VAL A 225 -4.77 6.52 -3.68
CA VAL A 225 -4.25 5.15 -3.80
C VAL A 225 -3.13 5.00 -4.83
N ASN A 226 -3.21 5.71 -5.96
CA ASN A 226 -2.18 5.65 -7.01
C ASN A 226 -0.82 6.16 -6.51
N GLU A 227 -0.82 7.31 -5.84
CA GLU A 227 0.39 7.90 -5.25
C GLU A 227 0.92 7.08 -4.09
N ALA A 228 0.04 6.64 -3.19
CA ALA A 228 0.42 5.84 -2.03
C ALA A 228 1.09 4.51 -2.42
N ILE A 229 0.60 3.84 -3.49
CA ILE A 229 1.22 2.62 -4.01
C ILE A 229 2.61 2.91 -4.58
N ASP A 230 2.78 3.97 -5.36
CA ASP A 230 4.09 4.38 -5.87
C ASP A 230 5.06 4.65 -4.72
N GLN A 231 4.61 5.40 -3.72
CA GLN A 231 5.40 5.70 -2.51
C GLN A 231 5.79 4.44 -1.74
N ASN A 232 4.86 3.49 -1.56
CA ASN A 232 5.15 2.23 -0.87
C ASN A 232 6.21 1.40 -1.61
N LEU A 233 6.18 1.33 -2.92
CA LEU A 233 7.18 0.61 -3.71
C LEU A 233 8.57 1.22 -3.58
N VAL A 234 8.68 2.55 -3.62
CA VAL A 234 9.94 3.26 -3.37
C VAL A 234 10.41 3.05 -1.93
N MET A 235 9.49 3.11 -0.96
CA MET A 235 9.77 2.84 0.44
C MET A 235 10.36 1.44 0.65
N MET A 236 9.76 0.39 0.08
CA MET A 236 10.27 -0.99 0.16
C MET A 236 11.68 -1.14 -0.42
N GLU A 237 12.01 -0.42 -1.48
CA GLU A 237 13.36 -0.37 -2.04
C GLU A 237 14.34 0.29 -1.07
N LYS A 238 13.99 1.47 -0.55
CA LYS A 238 14.82 2.23 0.40
C LYS A 238 15.02 1.50 1.72
N MET A 239 14.01 0.79 2.23
CA MET A 239 14.14 -0.04 3.44
C MET A 239 15.28 -1.05 3.31
N LYS A 240 15.40 -1.74 2.19
CA LYS A 240 16.48 -2.71 1.93
C LYS A 240 17.84 -2.04 1.78
N LEU A 241 17.89 -0.95 1.02
CA LEU A 241 19.13 -0.23 0.74
C LEU A 241 19.74 0.36 2.02
N ILE A 242 18.93 1.03 2.82
CA ILE A 242 19.37 1.69 4.04
C ILE A 242 19.74 0.67 5.11
N ALA A 243 19.00 -0.43 5.24
CA ALA A 243 19.38 -1.52 6.14
C ALA A 243 20.81 -2.00 5.87
N SER A 244 21.19 -2.09 4.59
CA SER A 244 22.56 -2.50 4.21
C SER A 244 23.65 -1.54 4.66
N ARG A 245 23.34 -0.24 4.84
CA ARG A 245 24.28 0.77 5.38
C ARG A 245 24.52 0.62 6.89
N HIS A 246 23.56 0.03 7.58
CA HIS A 246 23.59 -0.22 9.03
C HIS A 246 24.00 -1.66 9.39
N ASP A 247 24.64 -2.40 8.48
CA ASP A 247 24.98 -3.82 8.65
C ASP A 247 23.78 -4.71 9.00
N LEU A 248 22.61 -4.30 8.54
CA LEU A 248 21.34 -5.00 8.65
C LEU A 248 20.85 -5.49 7.29
N VAL A 249 19.89 -6.40 7.32
CA VAL A 249 19.09 -6.83 6.17
C VAL A 249 17.62 -6.67 6.53
N CYS A 250 16.88 -5.96 5.68
CA CYS A 250 15.44 -5.85 5.77
C CYS A 250 14.79 -7.01 5.01
N LEU A 251 14.02 -7.82 5.70
CA LEU A 251 13.22 -8.90 5.11
C LEU A 251 11.79 -8.41 4.96
N LEU A 252 11.30 -8.47 3.73
CA LEU A 252 9.92 -8.11 3.36
C LEU A 252 9.09 -9.36 2.99
N HIS A 253 9.64 -10.56 3.19
CA HIS A 253 8.89 -11.80 3.04
C HIS A 253 7.80 -11.86 4.12
N GLU A 254 6.61 -12.30 3.76
CA GLU A 254 5.43 -12.31 4.65
C GLU A 254 5.59 -13.24 5.86
N LYS A 255 6.37 -14.32 5.71
CA LYS A 255 6.64 -15.28 6.79
C LYS A 255 8.10 -15.75 6.76
N PRO A 256 9.07 -14.91 7.16
CA PRO A 256 10.48 -15.27 7.10
C PRO A 256 10.87 -16.32 8.14
N PHE A 257 10.12 -16.41 9.24
CA PHE A 257 10.42 -17.34 10.34
C PHE A 257 9.16 -18.10 10.77
N GLU A 258 9.25 -19.41 10.83
CA GLU A 258 8.17 -20.26 11.31
C GLU A 258 8.01 -20.16 12.83
N GLY A 259 6.77 -20.31 13.33
CA GLY A 259 6.47 -20.35 14.77
C GLY A 259 6.33 -18.98 15.46
N ILE A 260 6.54 -17.88 14.74
CA ILE A 260 6.32 -16.50 15.22
C ILE A 260 5.45 -15.73 14.22
N ASN A 261 5.08 -14.49 14.55
CA ASN A 261 4.32 -13.62 13.62
C ASN A 261 5.05 -13.48 12.28
N GLY A 262 4.29 -13.14 11.27
CA GLY A 262 4.80 -12.73 9.96
C GLY A 262 4.49 -11.28 9.69
N SER A 263 5.01 -10.76 8.58
CA SER A 263 4.82 -9.38 8.16
C SER A 263 3.67 -9.25 7.17
N GLY A 264 2.73 -8.37 7.49
CA GLY A 264 1.65 -7.95 6.62
C GLY A 264 1.96 -6.63 5.91
N LYS A 265 1.07 -6.29 5.01
CA LYS A 265 0.86 -4.95 4.51
C LYS A 265 -0.64 -4.69 4.62
N HIS A 266 -1.07 -4.21 5.77
CA HIS A 266 -2.46 -3.86 5.99
C HIS A 266 -2.78 -2.60 5.17
N ASN A 267 -3.87 -2.64 4.44
CA ASN A 267 -4.30 -1.54 3.59
C ASN A 267 -5.57 -0.92 4.17
N ASN A 268 -5.38 0.14 4.93
CA ASN A 268 -6.50 0.96 5.42
C ASN A 268 -7.01 1.82 4.28
N TRP A 269 -8.17 1.51 3.70
CA TRP A 269 -8.68 2.22 2.54
C TRP A 269 -10.05 2.84 2.76
N SER A 270 -10.28 3.96 2.11
CA SER A 270 -11.55 4.65 2.10
C SER A 270 -11.84 5.25 0.73
N LEU A 271 -13.00 5.87 0.60
CA LEU A 271 -13.45 6.52 -0.62
C LEU A 271 -13.93 7.93 -0.30
N GLY A 272 -13.41 8.93 -1.01
CA GLY A 272 -13.74 10.31 -0.69
C GLY A 272 -13.86 11.23 -1.89
N THR A 273 -14.45 12.37 -1.64
CA THR A 273 -14.43 13.55 -2.53
C THR A 273 -13.39 14.54 -2.01
N GLU A 274 -13.32 15.72 -2.64
CA GLU A 274 -12.51 16.83 -2.14
C GLU A 274 -12.95 17.38 -0.77
N SER A 275 -14.14 17.01 -0.28
CA SER A 275 -14.74 17.62 0.93
C SER A 275 -15.27 16.63 1.96
N GLU A 276 -15.43 15.36 1.62
CA GLU A 276 -16.01 14.36 2.53
C GLU A 276 -15.47 12.95 2.28
N ASN A 277 -15.45 12.15 3.35
CA ASN A 277 -15.26 10.71 3.29
C ASN A 277 -16.62 10.03 3.11
N LEU A 278 -16.79 9.23 2.06
CA LEU A 278 -18.06 8.56 1.75
C LEU A 278 -18.33 7.33 2.61
N LEU A 279 -17.29 6.86 3.33
CA LEU A 279 -17.38 5.77 4.30
C LEU A 279 -17.38 6.28 5.75
N ASP A 280 -17.65 7.57 5.98
CA ASP A 280 -17.85 8.11 7.31
C ASP A 280 -19.34 7.95 7.70
N PRO A 281 -19.67 7.15 8.71
CA PRO A 281 -21.05 6.96 9.16
C PRO A 281 -21.64 8.22 9.81
N GLY A 282 -20.79 9.14 10.31
CA GLY A 282 -21.21 10.27 11.12
C GLY A 282 -21.68 9.83 12.52
N ASP A 283 -22.35 10.73 13.22
CA ASP A 283 -22.86 10.47 14.58
C ASP A 283 -24.14 9.63 14.60
N THR A 284 -24.91 9.66 13.52
CA THR A 284 -26.17 8.91 13.34
C THR A 284 -26.13 8.10 12.04
N PRO A 285 -25.49 6.92 12.03
CA PRO A 285 -25.31 6.12 10.82
C PRO A 285 -26.63 5.79 10.10
N LEU A 286 -27.72 5.54 10.83
CA LEU A 286 -29.02 5.20 10.25
C LEU A 286 -29.62 6.36 9.42
N ASP A 287 -29.35 7.62 9.82
CA ASP A 287 -29.85 8.79 9.10
C ASP A 287 -28.95 9.18 7.91
N ASN A 288 -27.75 8.62 7.83
CA ASN A 288 -26.79 8.87 6.76
C ASN A 288 -27.02 7.90 5.59
N LEU A 289 -28.09 8.13 4.84
CA LEU A 289 -28.45 7.27 3.71
C LEU A 289 -27.33 7.17 2.64
N GLN A 290 -26.58 8.26 2.42
CA GLN A 290 -25.46 8.23 1.50
C GLN A 290 -24.41 7.23 1.95
N PHE A 291 -23.98 7.27 3.21
CA PHE A 291 -23.06 6.30 3.79
C PHE A 291 -23.59 4.86 3.64
N ILE A 292 -24.86 4.63 3.97
CA ILE A 292 -25.47 3.29 3.87
C ILE A 292 -25.39 2.75 2.43
N VAL A 293 -25.65 3.60 1.42
CA VAL A 293 -25.57 3.18 0.00
C VAL A 293 -24.14 2.80 -0.37
N PHE A 294 -23.13 3.59 0.04
CA PHE A 294 -21.73 3.26 -0.25
C PHE A 294 -21.26 2.02 0.52
N LEU A 295 -21.64 1.89 1.79
CA LEU A 295 -21.34 0.70 2.61
C LEU A 295 -21.92 -0.56 1.97
N THR A 296 -23.20 -0.56 1.61
CA THR A 296 -23.86 -1.72 1.01
C THR A 296 -23.29 -2.07 -0.37
N ALA A 297 -22.88 -1.08 -1.15
CA ALA A 297 -22.20 -1.32 -2.42
C ALA A 297 -20.83 -2.01 -2.22
N VAL A 298 -20.09 -1.68 -1.16
CA VAL A 298 -18.85 -2.41 -0.80
C VAL A 298 -19.17 -3.85 -0.40
N ILE A 299 -20.19 -4.07 0.44
CA ILE A 299 -20.60 -5.41 0.87
C ILE A 299 -20.97 -6.28 -0.34
N GLU A 300 -21.78 -5.75 -1.24
CA GLU A 300 -22.18 -6.44 -2.47
C GLU A 300 -20.97 -6.73 -3.37
N ALA A 301 -20.03 -5.79 -3.50
CA ALA A 301 -18.83 -5.99 -4.30
C ALA A 301 -17.93 -7.09 -3.72
N VAL A 302 -17.77 -7.16 -2.40
CA VAL A 302 -16.98 -8.21 -1.74
C VAL A 302 -17.65 -9.57 -1.92
N ASP A 303 -18.97 -9.65 -1.78
CA ASP A 303 -19.72 -10.90 -1.99
C ASP A 303 -19.61 -11.39 -3.44
N ASN A 304 -19.84 -10.51 -4.41
CA ASN A 304 -19.83 -10.87 -5.83
C ASN A 304 -18.44 -11.19 -6.38
N TYR A 305 -17.37 -10.59 -5.82
CA TYR A 305 -15.99 -10.68 -6.33
C TYR A 305 -15.00 -11.27 -5.33
N GLN A 306 -15.48 -12.07 -4.37
CA GLN A 306 -14.64 -12.69 -3.35
C GLN A 306 -13.50 -13.54 -3.92
N GLU A 307 -13.70 -14.21 -5.06
CA GLU A 307 -12.65 -15.00 -5.72
C GLU A 307 -11.51 -14.13 -6.23
N LEU A 308 -11.84 -12.93 -6.77
CA LEU A 308 -10.84 -11.96 -7.22
C LEU A 308 -10.05 -11.38 -6.04
N LEU A 309 -10.74 -11.07 -4.94
CA LEU A 309 -10.11 -10.62 -3.70
C LEU A 309 -9.20 -11.72 -3.13
N ARG A 310 -9.66 -12.96 -3.12
CA ARG A 310 -8.84 -14.11 -2.70
C ARG A 310 -7.60 -14.28 -3.59
N ALA A 311 -7.75 -14.12 -4.90
CA ALA A 311 -6.63 -14.16 -5.84
C ALA A 311 -5.61 -13.05 -5.59
N SER A 312 -6.05 -11.86 -5.18
CA SER A 312 -5.16 -10.71 -4.93
C SER A 312 -4.17 -10.94 -3.78
N VAL A 313 -4.52 -11.78 -2.80
CA VAL A 313 -3.67 -12.13 -1.65
C VAL A 313 -2.98 -13.50 -1.78
N ALA A 314 -3.23 -14.22 -2.88
CA ALA A 314 -2.71 -15.57 -3.11
C ALA A 314 -1.27 -15.53 -3.68
N SER A 315 -0.32 -15.06 -2.91
CA SER A 315 1.11 -15.21 -3.22
C SER A 315 1.71 -16.39 -2.44
N ALA A 316 2.80 -16.96 -2.99
CA ALA A 316 3.50 -18.08 -2.34
C ALA A 316 4.03 -17.69 -0.94
N GLY A 317 4.45 -16.43 -0.74
CA GLY A 317 4.88 -15.92 0.55
C GLY A 317 3.72 -15.78 1.52
N ASN A 318 2.60 -15.23 1.05
CA ASN A 318 1.43 -14.97 1.86
C ASN A 318 0.68 -16.24 2.28
N ASP A 319 0.75 -17.32 1.50
CA ASP A 319 0.18 -18.63 1.89
C ASP A 319 0.77 -19.18 3.20
N HIS A 320 2.01 -18.83 3.52
CA HIS A 320 2.62 -19.15 4.82
C HIS A 320 2.13 -18.28 5.97
N ARG A 321 1.51 -17.15 5.66
CA ARG A 321 1.08 -16.11 6.62
C ARG A 321 -0.41 -16.17 6.94
N LEU A 322 -1.25 -16.45 5.95
CA LEU A 322 -2.71 -16.43 6.07
C LEU A 322 -3.22 -17.39 7.16
N GLY A 323 -4.18 -16.92 7.94
CA GLY A 323 -4.81 -17.66 9.03
C GLY A 323 -3.95 -17.80 10.29
N ALA A 324 -2.77 -17.17 10.34
CA ALA A 324 -1.85 -17.23 11.47
C ALA A 324 -1.63 -15.84 12.08
N ASN A 325 -1.69 -15.75 13.40
CA ASN A 325 -1.49 -14.52 14.17
C ASN A 325 -2.43 -13.39 13.71
N GLU A 326 -1.91 -12.25 13.30
CA GLU A 326 -2.69 -11.10 12.85
C GLU A 326 -3.18 -11.20 11.40
N ALA A 327 -2.80 -12.22 10.65
CA ALA A 327 -3.31 -12.43 9.32
C ALA A 327 -4.72 -13.06 9.36
N PRO A 328 -5.72 -12.46 8.71
CA PRO A 328 -7.04 -13.05 8.59
C PRO A 328 -7.01 -14.35 7.78
N PRO A 329 -8.03 -15.22 7.93
CA PRO A 329 -8.14 -16.43 7.12
C PRO A 329 -8.34 -16.10 5.66
N ALA A 330 -8.04 -17.06 4.79
CA ALA A 330 -8.23 -16.92 3.34
C ALA A 330 -9.70 -16.89 2.88
N ILE A 331 -10.63 -17.11 3.79
CA ILE A 331 -12.08 -17.03 3.53
C ILE A 331 -12.49 -15.56 3.60
N MET A 332 -13.05 -15.05 2.51
CA MET A 332 -13.55 -13.68 2.46
C MET A 332 -14.78 -13.51 3.35
N SER A 333 -14.71 -12.55 4.23
CA SER A 333 -15.79 -12.16 5.12
C SER A 333 -15.68 -10.66 5.41
N ILE A 334 -16.80 -10.04 5.80
CA ILE A 334 -16.85 -8.62 6.17
C ILE A 334 -17.23 -8.53 7.65
N PHE A 335 -16.53 -7.68 8.36
CA PHE A 335 -16.87 -7.29 9.73
C PHE A 335 -17.27 -5.82 9.76
N LEU A 336 -18.44 -5.52 10.35
CA LEU A 336 -18.97 -4.16 10.48
C LEU A 336 -18.96 -3.65 11.93
N GLY A 337 -18.83 -4.55 12.90
CA GLY A 337 -19.06 -4.27 14.30
C GLY A 337 -20.56 -4.31 14.67
N ASP A 338 -20.84 -4.44 15.97
CA ASP A 338 -22.21 -4.66 16.47
C ASP A 338 -23.16 -3.52 16.09
N GLN A 339 -22.71 -2.27 16.22
CA GLN A 339 -23.53 -1.10 15.94
C GLN A 339 -24.01 -1.02 14.50
N LEU A 340 -23.08 -1.16 13.52
CA LEU A 340 -23.45 -1.11 12.10
C LEU A 340 -24.20 -2.35 11.66
N THR A 341 -23.90 -3.51 12.24
CA THR A 341 -24.67 -4.75 11.99
C THR A 341 -26.12 -4.54 12.43
N GLU A 342 -26.36 -3.99 13.62
CA GLU A 342 -27.70 -3.66 14.10
C GLU A 342 -28.43 -2.66 13.19
N VAL A 343 -27.72 -1.65 12.66
CA VAL A 343 -28.29 -0.68 11.72
C VAL A 343 -28.72 -1.38 10.42
N VAL A 344 -27.89 -2.25 9.86
CA VAL A 344 -28.19 -2.98 8.62
C VAL A 344 -29.39 -3.94 8.84
N GLU A 345 -29.41 -4.68 9.95
CA GLU A 345 -30.51 -5.60 10.29
C GLU A 345 -31.85 -4.86 10.44
N LYS A 346 -31.84 -3.68 11.06
CA LYS A 346 -33.05 -2.85 11.18
C LYS A 346 -33.55 -2.31 9.84
N ILE A 347 -32.65 -1.96 8.95
CA ILE A 347 -33.02 -1.58 7.57
C ILE A 347 -33.73 -2.75 6.88
N ILE A 348 -33.19 -3.96 7.00
CA ILE A 348 -33.76 -5.19 6.45
C ILE A 348 -35.16 -5.44 7.02
N ASP A 349 -35.33 -5.27 8.32
CA ASP A 349 -36.59 -5.47 9.03
C ASP A 349 -37.63 -4.36 8.78
N GLY A 350 -37.27 -3.26 8.08
CA GLY A 350 -38.12 -2.11 7.85
C GLY A 350 -38.44 -1.30 9.14
N LYS A 351 -37.59 -1.40 10.15
CA LYS A 351 -37.76 -0.71 11.46
C LYS A 351 -36.93 0.57 11.48
N ALA A 352 -37.60 1.71 11.44
CA ALA A 352 -37.00 3.03 11.32
C ALA A 352 -36.77 3.75 12.66
N SER A 353 -36.15 3.16 13.68
CA SER A 353 -35.66 3.97 14.80
C SER A 353 -34.68 3.23 15.71
N VAL A 354 -33.44 3.64 15.72
CA VAL A 354 -32.53 3.47 16.89
C VAL A 354 -31.46 4.55 16.88
N HIS A 355 -31.41 5.34 17.91
CA HIS A 355 -30.28 6.22 18.21
C HIS A 355 -29.17 5.39 18.86
N ALA A 356 -28.30 4.78 18.06
CA ALA A 356 -27.06 4.25 18.57
C ALA A 356 -26.11 5.44 18.77
N THR A 357 -26.01 5.92 20.00
CA THR A 357 -25.03 6.96 20.36
C THR A 357 -23.70 6.31 20.69
N ARG A 358 -22.60 6.97 20.32
CA ARG A 358 -21.25 6.53 20.71
C ARG A 358 -21.15 6.40 22.22
N GLY A 359 -20.57 5.30 22.69
CA GLY A 359 -20.28 5.08 24.10
C GLY A 359 -19.22 6.07 24.62
N VAL A 360 -19.23 6.33 25.91
CA VAL A 360 -18.18 7.08 26.59
C VAL A 360 -17.46 6.12 27.53
N LEU A 361 -16.14 6.01 27.34
CA LEU A 361 -15.27 5.23 28.22
C LEU A 361 -14.82 6.11 29.38
N ASP A 362 -15.15 5.68 30.61
CA ASP A 362 -14.66 6.26 31.85
C ASP A 362 -13.65 5.26 32.47
N LEU A 363 -12.39 5.65 32.50
CA LEU A 363 -11.32 4.80 33.01
C LEU A 363 -11.24 4.77 34.54
N GLY A 364 -12.19 5.44 35.26
CA GLY A 364 -12.30 5.41 36.71
C GLY A 364 -11.19 6.17 37.46
N ALA A 365 -10.49 7.08 36.75
CA ALA A 365 -9.45 7.91 37.35
C ALA A 365 -9.74 9.40 37.07
N ASP A 366 -9.87 10.20 38.11
CA ASP A 366 -10.26 11.62 38.02
C ASP A 366 -9.27 12.48 37.18
N THR A 367 -8.02 12.02 37.05
CA THR A 367 -6.98 12.70 36.30
C THR A 367 -7.00 12.38 34.81
N LEU A 368 -7.77 11.40 34.37
CA LEU A 368 -7.84 10.96 32.98
C LEU A 368 -9.10 11.54 32.30
N PRO A 369 -8.97 11.96 31.03
CA PRO A 369 -10.15 12.40 30.28
C PRO A 369 -11.08 11.22 29.99
N LYS A 370 -12.37 11.49 29.88
CA LYS A 370 -13.33 10.55 29.31
C LYS A 370 -13.09 10.44 27.81
N LEU A 371 -13.09 9.22 27.28
CA LEU A 371 -12.84 8.94 25.88
C LEU A 371 -14.16 8.64 25.17
N MET A 372 -14.36 9.23 24.00
CA MET A 372 -15.46 8.83 23.11
C MET A 372 -15.08 7.51 22.45
N GLN A 373 -15.93 6.51 22.56
CA GLN A 373 -15.73 5.21 21.94
C GLN A 373 -16.01 5.33 20.42
N ASP A 374 -15.19 4.69 19.61
CA ASP A 374 -15.45 4.58 18.17
C ASP A 374 -16.69 3.71 17.89
N ASN A 375 -17.28 3.85 16.70
CA ASN A 375 -18.50 3.14 16.33
C ASN A 375 -18.28 1.63 16.17
N THR A 376 -17.05 1.20 15.98
CA THR A 376 -16.67 -0.20 15.79
C THR A 376 -15.24 -0.42 16.29
N ASP A 377 -14.93 -1.66 16.67
CA ASP A 377 -13.57 -2.09 16.98
C ASP A 377 -12.90 -2.70 15.75
N ARG A 378 -11.57 -2.75 15.75
CA ARG A 378 -10.79 -3.49 14.74
C ARG A 378 -11.00 -4.98 14.95
N ASN A 379 -11.29 -5.71 13.86
CA ASN A 379 -11.43 -7.16 13.90
C ASN A 379 -10.47 -7.82 12.91
N ARG A 380 -9.44 -8.46 13.44
CA ARG A 380 -8.38 -9.11 12.66
C ARG A 380 -8.73 -10.54 12.22
N THR A 381 -9.96 -10.99 12.45
CA THR A 381 -10.45 -12.30 11.98
C THR A 381 -11.16 -12.22 10.64
N SER A 382 -11.42 -11.02 10.14
CA SER A 382 -12.04 -10.77 8.84
C SER A 382 -11.06 -10.07 7.90
N PRO A 383 -10.97 -10.53 6.63
CA PRO A 383 -10.14 -9.86 5.61
C PRO A 383 -10.67 -8.48 5.19
N PHE A 384 -11.91 -8.16 5.53
CA PHE A 384 -12.52 -6.86 5.31
C PHE A 384 -13.21 -6.40 6.61
N ALA A 385 -12.48 -5.68 7.44
CA ALA A 385 -13.01 -5.13 8.68
C ALA A 385 -13.26 -3.62 8.52
N PHE A 386 -14.49 -3.19 8.79
CA PHE A 386 -14.82 -1.77 8.90
C PHE A 386 -14.33 -1.24 10.24
N THR A 387 -13.51 -0.18 10.23
CA THR A 387 -12.82 0.33 11.41
C THR A 387 -13.24 1.77 11.76
N GLY A 388 -14.48 2.14 11.44
CA GLY A 388 -15.10 3.41 11.82
C GLY A 388 -15.36 4.38 10.66
N ASN A 389 -14.44 4.52 9.71
CA ASN A 389 -14.58 5.37 8.51
C ASN A 389 -13.77 4.86 7.31
N LYS A 390 -13.31 3.64 7.39
CA LYS A 390 -12.50 2.95 6.39
C LYS A 390 -12.60 1.45 6.59
N PHE A 391 -12.16 0.68 5.60
CA PHE A 391 -11.91 -0.75 5.71
C PHE A 391 -10.41 -1.02 5.85
N GLU A 392 -10.10 -2.09 6.55
CA GLU A 392 -8.75 -2.63 6.69
C GLU A 392 -8.67 -4.04 6.12
#